data_59ad97b94ec7724640b78d22684edd6b
#
_entry.id   59ad97b94ec7724640b78d22684edd6b
#
_cell.length_a   1.000
_cell.length_b   1.000
_cell.length_c   1.000
_cell.angle_alpha   90.00
_cell.angle_beta   90.00
_cell.angle_gamma   90.00
#
_symmetry.space_group_name_H-M   'P 1'
#
loop_
_entity.id
_entity.type
_entity.pdbx_description
1 polymer ?
#
loop_
_entity_poly.entity_id
_entity_poly.type
_entity_poly.pdbx_seq_one_letter_code
_entity_poly.pdbx_strand_id
1 'polypeptide(L)'
;MTSFRTIGSRTIAEEAFLHITRATVTTPTGDTVKRVVVTHPGAVAVVPIFGDDVFLIDQYRAPLGRNLIEIPAGKLDVPGEDRVETARRELEEEIGFTPGHLDHLTDLLTTPGFCDEIITIYRATDLVPVPTNPIGAEEEHATIIQIPLVQAVEQARAGVITDAKTVAGLLLAANH
;
A
#
# COMPACT_ATOMS: atom_id res chain seq x y z
N MET A 1 14.24 31.92 5.55
CA MET A 1 13.69 31.07 6.62
C MET A 1 14.59 29.87 6.78
N THR A 2 15.14 29.67 7.95
CA THR A 2 15.91 28.46 8.29
C THR A 2 14.92 27.29 8.39
N SER A 3 15.20 26.19 7.69
CA SER A 3 14.36 24.99 7.67
C SER A 3 15.01 23.86 8.47
N PHE A 4 14.25 22.83 8.84
CA PHE A 4 14.82 21.59 9.32
C PHE A 4 15.73 20.97 8.27
N ARG A 5 16.87 20.41 8.69
CA ARG A 5 17.84 19.78 7.80
C ARG A 5 18.49 18.57 8.46
N THR A 6 18.46 17.43 7.78
CA THR A 6 19.25 16.26 8.18
C THR A 6 20.74 16.54 7.96
N ILE A 7 21.55 16.42 8.99
CA ILE A 7 23.00 16.70 8.97
C ILE A 7 23.85 15.43 9.11
N GLY A 8 23.22 14.28 9.33
CA GLY A 8 23.88 12.98 9.38
C GLY A 8 22.88 11.88 9.72
N SER A 9 23.24 10.65 9.40
CA SER A 9 22.49 9.46 9.79
C SER A 9 23.43 8.32 10.14
N ARG A 10 22.93 7.38 10.93
CA ARG A 10 23.62 6.15 11.31
C ARG A 10 22.66 4.99 11.22
N THR A 11 23.03 3.92 10.52
CA THR A 11 22.25 2.68 10.47
C THR A 11 22.11 2.07 11.87
N ILE A 12 20.91 1.66 12.23
CA ILE A 12 20.57 0.93 13.44
C ILE A 12 20.41 -0.55 13.14
N ALA A 13 19.65 -0.87 12.06
CA ALA A 13 19.39 -2.22 11.60
C ALA A 13 19.03 -2.22 10.12
N GLU A 14 19.24 -3.35 9.50
CA GLU A 14 18.80 -3.68 8.13
C GLU A 14 18.13 -5.05 8.21
N GLU A 15 16.90 -5.16 7.74
CA GLU A 15 16.15 -6.42 7.77
C GLU A 15 15.28 -6.51 6.53
N ALA A 16 15.50 -7.55 5.71
CA ALA A 16 14.83 -7.74 4.43
C ALA A 16 14.88 -6.45 3.56
N PHE A 17 13.72 -5.85 3.29
CA PHE A 17 13.60 -4.62 2.50
C PHE A 17 13.63 -3.33 3.36
N LEU A 18 13.74 -3.45 4.69
CA LEU A 18 13.70 -2.31 5.61
C LEU A 18 15.11 -1.82 5.99
N HIS A 19 15.30 -0.52 5.89
CA HIS A 19 16.49 0.18 6.35
C HIS A 19 16.12 1.07 7.53
N ILE A 20 16.68 0.80 8.72
CA ILE A 20 16.37 1.55 9.94
C ILE A 20 17.58 2.40 10.32
N THR A 21 17.41 3.72 10.31
CA THR A 21 18.47 4.67 10.61
C THR A 21 18.12 5.59 11.79
N ARG A 22 19.13 6.18 12.39
CA ARG A 22 18.99 7.29 13.33
C ARG A 22 19.55 8.56 12.69
N ALA A 23 18.64 9.41 12.22
CA ALA A 23 18.98 10.72 11.67
C ALA A 23 19.25 11.75 12.77
N THR A 24 20.21 12.61 12.53
CA THR A 24 20.43 13.85 13.30
C THR A 24 19.93 15.01 12.46
N VAL A 25 18.99 15.77 13.00
CA VAL A 25 18.29 16.85 12.31
C VAL A 25 18.53 18.15 13.04
N THR A 26 18.94 19.21 12.30
CA THR A 26 19.05 20.57 12.84
C THR A 26 17.70 21.27 12.73
N THR A 27 17.26 21.90 13.82
CA THR A 27 16.06 22.75 13.86
C THR A 27 16.31 24.11 13.25
N PRO A 28 15.27 24.89 12.93
CA PRO A 28 15.42 26.30 12.49
C PRO A 28 16.13 27.20 13.48
N THR A 29 16.14 26.85 14.79
CA THR A 29 16.82 27.58 15.85
C THR A 29 18.28 27.17 16.06
N GLY A 30 18.77 26.14 15.33
CA GLY A 30 20.14 25.66 15.40
C GLY A 30 20.36 24.49 16.36
N ASP A 31 19.34 24.08 17.09
CA ASP A 31 19.37 22.92 17.96
C ASP A 31 19.44 21.62 17.14
N THR A 32 19.87 20.53 17.74
CA THR A 32 19.87 19.21 17.11
C THR A 32 18.94 18.24 17.82
N VAL A 33 18.17 17.49 17.01
CA VAL A 33 17.30 16.41 17.49
C VAL A 33 17.59 15.12 16.76
N LYS A 34 17.30 13.98 17.38
CA LYS A 34 17.45 12.65 16.76
C LYS A 34 16.09 12.10 16.39
N ARG A 35 15.99 11.45 15.21
CA ARG A 35 14.80 10.75 14.73
C ARG A 35 15.18 9.35 14.27
N VAL A 36 14.34 8.38 14.57
CA VAL A 36 14.40 7.07 13.91
C VAL A 36 13.65 7.20 12.60
N VAL A 37 14.25 6.70 11.53
CA VAL A 37 13.67 6.70 10.19
C VAL A 37 13.74 5.28 9.66
N VAL A 38 12.61 4.80 9.16
CA VAL A 38 12.50 3.54 8.42
C VAL A 38 12.39 3.89 6.94
N THR A 39 13.31 3.38 6.13
CA THR A 39 13.26 3.52 4.68
C THR A 39 12.64 2.28 4.08
N HIS A 40 11.68 2.49 3.19
CA HIS A 40 10.87 1.47 2.52
C HIS A 40 10.96 1.64 1.00
N PRO A 41 10.96 0.57 0.18
CA PRO A 41 11.02 0.69 -1.28
C PRO A 41 9.80 1.39 -1.90
N GLY A 42 8.72 1.51 -1.15
CA GLY A 42 7.42 1.93 -1.62
C GLY A 42 6.55 0.72 -1.97
N ALA A 43 5.31 1.00 -2.33
CA ALA A 43 4.33 -0.01 -2.71
C ALA A 43 3.32 0.54 -3.72
N VAL A 44 2.57 -0.36 -4.31
CA VAL A 44 1.35 -0.06 -5.06
C VAL A 44 0.16 -0.70 -4.38
N ALA A 45 -1.03 -0.14 -4.58
CA ALA A 45 -2.28 -0.75 -4.19
C ALA A 45 -3.32 -0.50 -5.28
N VAL A 46 -4.25 -1.42 -5.45
CA VAL A 46 -5.21 -1.34 -6.55
C VAL A 46 -6.62 -1.55 -6.03
N VAL A 47 -7.55 -0.70 -6.49
CA VAL A 47 -9.00 -0.87 -6.29
C VAL A 47 -9.55 -1.54 -7.56
N PRO A 48 -9.75 -2.87 -7.57
CA PRO A 48 -10.16 -3.60 -8.76
C PRO A 48 -11.69 -3.61 -8.87
N ILE A 49 -12.20 -2.90 -9.88
CA ILE A 49 -13.64 -2.75 -10.12
C ILE A 49 -14.08 -3.73 -11.20
N PHE A 50 -15.10 -4.53 -10.90
CA PHE A 50 -15.71 -5.48 -11.82
C PHE A 50 -17.23 -5.26 -11.86
N GLY A 51 -17.71 -4.56 -12.87
CA GLY A 51 -19.08 -4.05 -12.91
C GLY A 51 -19.33 -3.05 -11.77
N ASP A 52 -20.28 -3.37 -10.90
CA ASP A 52 -20.60 -2.56 -9.71
C ASP A 52 -19.85 -3.05 -8.44
N ASP A 53 -19.10 -4.13 -8.56
CA ASP A 53 -18.39 -4.76 -7.44
C ASP A 53 -16.94 -4.34 -7.36
N VAL A 54 -16.34 -4.54 -6.18
CA VAL A 54 -14.90 -4.44 -5.92
C VAL A 54 -14.38 -5.77 -5.37
N PHE A 55 -13.18 -6.17 -5.80
CA PHE A 55 -12.46 -7.27 -5.16
C PHE A 55 -11.61 -6.76 -4.01
N LEU A 56 -11.67 -7.46 -2.89
CA LEU A 56 -10.88 -7.25 -1.69
C LEU A 56 -10.21 -8.57 -1.31
N ILE A 57 -9.21 -8.51 -0.46
CA ILE A 57 -8.57 -9.68 0.13
C ILE A 57 -8.70 -9.65 1.66
N ASP A 58 -8.99 -10.80 2.27
CA ASP A 58 -8.89 -11.00 3.71
C ASP A 58 -7.57 -11.72 4.01
N GLN A 59 -6.58 -10.96 4.51
CA GLN A 59 -5.20 -11.40 4.64
C GLN A 59 -4.70 -11.23 6.08
N TYR A 60 -3.93 -12.21 6.58
CA TYR A 60 -3.29 -12.12 7.89
C TYR A 60 -2.17 -11.08 7.92
N ARG A 61 -2.16 -10.27 8.97
CA ARG A 61 -1.11 -9.27 9.21
C ARG A 61 -0.43 -9.54 10.55
N ALA A 62 0.77 -10.11 10.48
CA ALA A 62 1.56 -10.52 11.66
C ALA A 62 1.75 -9.41 12.70
N PRO A 63 2.01 -8.13 12.33
CA PRO A 63 2.16 -7.05 13.32
C PRO A 63 0.90 -6.79 14.15
N LEU A 64 -0.27 -7.17 13.63
CA LEU A 64 -1.57 -6.98 14.29
C LEU A 64 -2.13 -8.27 14.91
N GLY A 65 -1.56 -9.43 14.55
CA GLY A 65 -1.99 -10.75 15.01
C GLY A 65 -3.41 -11.12 14.56
N ARG A 66 -3.88 -10.56 13.45
CA ARG A 66 -5.23 -10.79 12.90
C ARG A 66 -5.30 -10.54 11.41
N ASN A 67 -6.37 -11.00 10.79
CA ASN A 67 -6.69 -10.67 9.41
C ASN A 67 -7.21 -9.24 9.28
N LEU A 68 -6.97 -8.65 8.12
CA LEU A 68 -7.54 -7.39 7.65
C LEU A 68 -8.19 -7.59 6.27
N ILE A 69 -9.27 -6.84 6.03
CA ILE A 69 -9.85 -6.68 4.70
C ILE A 69 -9.10 -5.54 4.01
N GLU A 70 -8.48 -5.86 2.88
CA GLU A 70 -7.60 -4.94 2.16
C GLU A 70 -7.89 -4.95 0.66
N ILE A 71 -7.50 -3.89 -0.04
CA ILE A 71 -7.33 -3.93 -1.51
C ILE A 71 -6.01 -4.63 -1.84
N PRO A 72 -5.90 -5.34 -2.98
CA PRO A 72 -4.64 -5.90 -3.46
C PRO A 72 -3.50 -4.89 -3.45
N ALA A 73 -2.32 -5.33 -2.99
CA ALA A 73 -1.17 -4.43 -2.85
C ALA A 73 0.16 -5.18 -2.75
N GLY A 74 1.18 -4.64 -3.39
CA GLY A 74 2.53 -5.20 -3.30
C GLY A 74 3.64 -4.17 -3.31
N LYS A 75 4.84 -4.63 -2.96
CA LYS A 75 6.04 -3.80 -2.83
C LYS A 75 6.71 -3.54 -4.19
N LEU A 76 7.40 -2.40 -4.29
CA LEU A 76 8.28 -2.07 -5.40
C LEU A 76 9.66 -2.72 -5.18
N ASP A 77 9.73 -4.04 -5.22
CA ASP A 77 10.93 -4.83 -4.90
C ASP A 77 11.56 -5.54 -6.09
N VAL A 78 10.95 -5.43 -7.29
CA VAL A 78 11.51 -5.95 -8.54
C VAL A 78 12.34 -4.87 -9.23
N PRO A 79 13.67 -5.04 -9.39
CA PRO A 79 14.52 -4.03 -9.99
C PRO A 79 14.12 -3.68 -11.44
N GLY A 80 13.84 -2.41 -11.69
CA GLY A 80 13.49 -1.89 -13.02
C GLY A 80 12.02 -2.01 -13.41
N GLU A 81 11.18 -2.61 -12.56
CA GLU A 81 9.73 -2.65 -12.73
C GLU A 81 9.13 -1.27 -12.38
N ASP A 82 8.26 -0.75 -13.23
CA ASP A 82 7.55 0.47 -12.91
C ASP A 82 6.27 0.19 -12.09
N ARG A 83 5.69 1.25 -11.50
CA ARG A 83 4.52 1.12 -10.62
C ARG A 83 3.29 0.53 -11.30
N VAL A 84 3.10 0.79 -12.59
CA VAL A 84 1.95 0.29 -13.36
C VAL A 84 2.09 -1.22 -13.59
N GLU A 85 3.29 -1.66 -13.94
CA GLU A 85 3.59 -3.08 -14.12
C GLU A 85 3.52 -3.83 -12.79
N THR A 86 4.05 -3.26 -11.70
CA THR A 86 3.88 -3.83 -10.35
C THR A 86 2.39 -3.96 -10.00
N ALA A 87 1.57 -2.93 -10.24
CA ALA A 87 0.14 -2.97 -9.96
C ALA A 87 -0.59 -4.06 -10.75
N ARG A 88 -0.19 -4.28 -12.02
CA ARG A 88 -0.73 -5.34 -12.87
C ARG A 88 -0.36 -6.71 -12.32
N ARG A 89 0.92 -6.93 -12.04
CA ARG A 89 1.46 -8.19 -11.51
C ARG A 89 0.77 -8.57 -10.21
N GLU A 90 0.64 -7.65 -9.26
CA GLU A 90 -0.01 -7.90 -7.96
C GLU A 90 -1.49 -8.29 -8.11
N LEU A 91 -2.23 -7.66 -9.03
CA LEU A 91 -3.60 -8.09 -9.33
C LEU A 91 -3.69 -9.51 -9.89
N GLU A 92 -2.75 -9.88 -10.77
CA GLU A 92 -2.68 -11.22 -11.35
C GLU A 92 -2.34 -12.27 -10.28
N GLU A 93 -1.37 -11.97 -9.42
CA GLU A 93 -0.91 -12.86 -8.37
C GLU A 93 -1.96 -13.06 -7.27
N GLU A 94 -2.51 -11.97 -6.72
CA GLU A 94 -3.39 -12.02 -5.55
C GLU A 94 -4.85 -12.36 -5.87
N ILE A 95 -5.41 -11.87 -6.98
CA ILE A 95 -6.84 -12.05 -7.28
C ILE A 95 -7.13 -12.70 -8.63
N GLY A 96 -6.11 -12.97 -9.47
CA GLY A 96 -6.29 -13.65 -10.76
C GLY A 96 -6.97 -12.80 -11.82
N PHE A 97 -6.67 -11.52 -11.89
CA PHE A 97 -7.18 -10.61 -12.92
C PHE A 97 -6.08 -9.72 -13.47
N THR A 98 -6.07 -9.52 -14.79
CA THR A 98 -5.28 -8.48 -15.44
C THR A 98 -6.18 -7.30 -15.79
N PRO A 99 -5.78 -6.03 -15.51
CA PRO A 99 -6.59 -4.86 -15.80
C PRO A 99 -6.41 -4.39 -17.23
N GLY A 100 -7.51 -3.99 -17.87
CA GLY A 100 -7.48 -3.27 -19.16
C GLY A 100 -7.04 -1.82 -18.98
N HIS A 101 -7.46 -1.18 -17.86
CA HIS A 101 -7.10 0.19 -17.51
C HIS A 101 -6.66 0.30 -16.06
N LEU A 102 -5.66 1.17 -15.81
CA LEU A 102 -5.18 1.56 -14.49
C LEU A 102 -5.16 3.09 -14.41
N ASP A 103 -6.04 3.65 -13.59
CA ASP A 103 -6.12 5.09 -13.34
C ASP A 103 -5.44 5.41 -12.02
N HIS A 104 -4.45 6.31 -12.02
CA HIS A 104 -3.81 6.78 -10.79
C HIS A 104 -4.80 7.58 -9.95
N LEU A 105 -5.01 7.18 -8.69
CA LEU A 105 -5.87 7.88 -7.74
C LEU A 105 -5.09 8.83 -6.85
N THR A 106 -4.03 8.35 -6.21
CA THR A 106 -3.20 9.15 -5.29
C THR A 106 -1.90 8.44 -4.92
N ASP A 107 -0.95 9.22 -4.38
CA ASP A 107 0.20 8.72 -3.63
C ASP A 107 -0.07 8.94 -2.15
N LEU A 108 -0.18 7.85 -1.38
CA LEU A 108 -0.50 7.87 0.04
C LEU A 108 0.77 7.77 0.89
N LEU A 109 0.98 8.71 1.79
CA LEU A 109 1.98 8.63 2.85
C LEU A 109 1.38 7.93 4.07
N THR A 110 1.82 6.72 4.37
CA THR A 110 1.19 5.88 5.41
C THR A 110 1.54 6.31 6.82
N THR A 111 2.83 6.47 7.11
CA THR A 111 3.36 6.75 8.44
C THR A 111 4.50 7.78 8.42
N PRO A 112 4.27 9.01 7.89
CA PRO A 112 5.33 10.01 7.65
C PRO A 112 6.05 10.50 8.91
N GLY A 113 5.58 10.10 10.08
CA GLY A 113 6.24 10.39 11.36
C GLY A 113 7.55 9.65 11.57
N PHE A 114 7.74 8.48 10.91
CA PHE A 114 8.97 7.69 11.06
C PHE A 114 9.32 6.83 9.84
N CYS A 115 8.43 6.65 8.86
CA CYS A 115 8.66 5.88 7.65
C CYS A 115 8.42 6.74 6.42
N ASP A 116 9.25 6.54 5.39
CA ASP A 116 9.14 7.22 4.10
C ASP A 116 8.34 6.43 3.05
N GLU A 117 7.59 5.40 3.49
CA GLU A 117 6.75 4.61 2.60
C GLU A 117 5.73 5.48 1.85
N ILE A 118 5.72 5.31 0.54
CA ILE A 118 4.70 5.85 -0.36
C ILE A 118 3.98 4.68 -1.00
N ILE A 119 2.65 4.65 -0.88
CA ILE A 119 1.79 3.70 -1.60
C ILE A 119 1.09 4.44 -2.73
N THR A 120 1.40 4.07 -3.98
CA THR A 120 0.66 4.58 -5.14
C THR A 120 -0.62 3.77 -5.31
N ILE A 121 -1.78 4.41 -5.25
CA ILE A 121 -3.09 3.77 -5.37
C ILE A 121 -3.63 3.98 -6.77
N TYR A 122 -4.03 2.87 -7.40
CA TYR A 122 -4.69 2.84 -8.70
C TYR A 122 -6.14 2.35 -8.59
N ARG A 123 -6.98 2.76 -9.52
CA ARG A 123 -8.26 2.14 -9.84
C ARG A 123 -8.06 1.27 -11.08
N ALA A 124 -8.46 0.01 -11.01
CA ALA A 124 -8.41 -0.92 -12.14
C ALA A 124 -9.81 -1.19 -12.66
N THR A 125 -9.97 -1.17 -14.00
CA THR A 125 -11.21 -1.52 -14.70
C THR A 125 -10.91 -2.44 -15.88
N ASP A 126 -11.97 -2.95 -16.51
CA ASP A 126 -11.89 -3.90 -17.62
C ASP A 126 -11.04 -5.13 -17.26
N LEU A 127 -11.37 -5.71 -16.11
CA LEU A 127 -10.65 -6.85 -15.55
C LEU A 127 -10.91 -8.12 -16.36
N VAL A 128 -9.84 -8.79 -16.78
CA VAL A 128 -9.87 -10.06 -17.51
C VAL A 128 -9.31 -11.16 -16.63
N PRO A 129 -10.02 -12.27 -16.42
CA PRO A 129 -9.53 -13.38 -15.60
C PRO A 129 -8.23 -14.00 -16.14
N VAL A 130 -7.29 -14.28 -15.26
CA VAL A 130 -6.03 -15.00 -15.51
C VAL A 130 -5.78 -16.01 -14.38
N PRO A 131 -4.91 -17.01 -14.54
CA PRO A 131 -4.52 -17.88 -13.43
C PRO A 131 -3.85 -17.09 -12.31
N THR A 132 -4.23 -17.36 -11.06
CA THR A 132 -3.55 -16.80 -9.88
C THR A 132 -2.19 -17.46 -9.66
N ASN A 133 -1.25 -16.73 -9.07
CA ASN A 133 0.06 -17.24 -8.69
C ASN A 133 0.54 -16.55 -7.39
N PRO A 134 -0.13 -16.81 -6.24
CA PRO A 134 0.21 -16.15 -4.98
C PRO A 134 1.65 -16.47 -4.56
N ILE A 135 2.37 -15.46 -4.07
CA ILE A 135 3.77 -15.56 -3.67
C ILE A 135 3.90 -15.25 -2.17
N GLY A 136 3.92 -16.28 -1.36
CA GLY A 136 4.08 -16.15 0.09
C GLY A 136 2.96 -16.78 0.90
N ALA A 137 3.28 -17.15 2.14
CA ALA A 137 2.36 -17.90 2.98
C ALA A 137 1.07 -17.11 3.32
N GLU A 138 1.16 -15.80 3.49
CA GLU A 138 0.00 -14.95 3.77
C GLU A 138 -0.94 -14.87 2.57
N GLU A 139 -0.41 -14.78 1.35
CA GLU A 139 -1.20 -14.71 0.12
C GLU A 139 -1.81 -16.06 -0.24
N GLU A 140 -1.07 -17.18 -0.06
CA GLU A 140 -1.60 -18.54 -0.25
C GLU A 140 -2.83 -18.84 0.63
N HIS A 141 -2.94 -18.15 1.77
CA HIS A 141 -4.03 -18.33 2.73
C HIS A 141 -5.02 -17.15 2.74
N ALA A 142 -4.82 -16.16 1.90
CA ALA A 142 -5.74 -15.04 1.75
C ALA A 142 -7.07 -15.51 1.11
N THR A 143 -8.16 -14.85 1.47
CA THR A 143 -9.47 -15.10 0.88
C THR A 143 -9.88 -13.91 0.02
N ILE A 144 -10.22 -14.16 -1.24
CA ILE A 144 -10.74 -13.14 -2.15
C ILE A 144 -12.21 -12.89 -1.80
N ILE A 145 -12.57 -11.63 -1.63
CA ILE A 145 -13.92 -11.14 -1.33
C ILE A 145 -14.39 -10.28 -2.48
N GLN A 146 -15.58 -10.57 -3.03
CA GLN A 146 -16.25 -9.73 -4.01
C GLN A 146 -17.53 -9.17 -3.40
N ILE A 147 -17.65 -7.85 -3.32
CA ILE A 147 -18.83 -7.16 -2.79
C ILE A 147 -19.12 -5.89 -3.61
N PRO A 148 -20.35 -5.39 -3.59
CA PRO A 148 -20.67 -4.11 -4.21
C PRO A 148 -19.75 -2.98 -3.67
N LEU A 149 -19.23 -2.14 -4.57
CA LEU A 149 -18.35 -1.02 -4.19
C LEU A 149 -19.02 -0.11 -3.16
N VAL A 150 -20.32 0.15 -3.31
CA VAL A 150 -21.09 0.95 -2.35
C VAL A 150 -21.05 0.34 -0.95
N GLN A 151 -21.16 -0.99 -0.83
CA GLN A 151 -21.09 -1.69 0.45
C GLN A 151 -19.67 -1.61 1.06
N ALA A 152 -18.61 -1.77 0.25
CA ALA A 152 -17.24 -1.62 0.71
C ALA A 152 -16.97 -0.21 1.26
N VAL A 153 -17.47 0.82 0.57
CA VAL A 153 -17.39 2.23 1.00
C VAL A 153 -18.13 2.46 2.32
N GLU A 154 -19.32 1.87 2.47
CA GLU A 154 -20.08 1.95 3.74
C GLU A 154 -19.32 1.27 4.89
N GLN A 155 -18.73 0.10 4.65
CA GLN A 155 -17.89 -0.59 5.64
C GLN A 155 -16.65 0.22 6.03
N ALA A 156 -16.02 0.90 5.07
CA ALA A 156 -14.90 1.80 5.34
C ALA A 156 -15.34 3.00 6.21
N ARG A 157 -16.46 3.62 5.88
CA ARG A 157 -17.05 4.74 6.66
C ARG A 157 -17.48 4.33 8.07
N ALA A 158 -17.97 3.12 8.22
CA ALA A 158 -18.39 2.56 9.51
C ALA A 158 -17.22 2.05 10.37
N GLY A 159 -15.97 2.07 9.86
CA GLY A 159 -14.81 1.57 10.57
C GLY A 159 -14.74 0.03 10.68
N VAL A 160 -15.43 -0.69 9.81
CA VAL A 160 -15.31 -2.15 9.66
C VAL A 160 -14.04 -2.47 8.87
N ILE A 161 -13.85 -1.80 7.73
CA ILE A 161 -12.58 -1.79 7.00
C ILE A 161 -11.72 -0.68 7.60
N THR A 162 -10.54 -1.03 8.10
CA THR A 162 -9.67 -0.13 8.87
C THR A 162 -8.28 0.05 8.27
N ASP A 163 -7.91 -0.70 7.25
CA ASP A 163 -6.65 -0.53 6.56
C ASP A 163 -6.61 0.80 5.80
N ALA A 164 -5.56 1.61 6.03
CA ALA A 164 -5.51 2.99 5.55
C ALA A 164 -5.54 3.11 4.03
N LYS A 165 -4.78 2.28 3.31
CA LYS A 165 -4.75 2.30 1.84
C LYS A 165 -6.10 1.88 1.25
N THR A 166 -6.76 0.90 1.87
CA THR A 166 -8.07 0.39 1.45
C THR A 166 -9.16 1.45 1.67
N VAL A 167 -9.20 2.07 2.85
CA VAL A 167 -10.14 3.16 3.13
C VAL A 167 -9.96 4.32 2.15
N ALA A 168 -8.71 4.78 1.93
CA ALA A 168 -8.42 5.86 1.00
C ALA A 168 -8.78 5.48 -0.44
N GLY A 169 -8.37 4.29 -0.89
CA GLY A 169 -8.63 3.79 -2.24
C GLY A 169 -10.13 3.69 -2.55
N LEU A 170 -10.91 3.05 -1.66
CA LEU A 170 -12.35 2.89 -1.83
C LEU A 170 -13.08 4.24 -1.89
N LEU A 171 -12.75 5.18 -1.01
CA LEU A 171 -13.36 6.51 -0.98
C LEU A 171 -13.02 7.33 -2.23
N LEU A 172 -11.82 7.22 -2.75
CA LEU A 172 -11.41 7.90 -3.98
C LEU A 172 -12.05 7.25 -5.21
N ALA A 173 -12.03 5.92 -5.31
CA ALA A 173 -12.61 5.21 -6.45
C ALA A 173 -14.12 5.40 -6.59
N ALA A 174 -14.85 5.61 -5.49
CA ALA A 174 -16.29 5.86 -5.50
C ALA A 174 -16.68 7.22 -6.08
N ASN A 175 -15.72 8.13 -6.29
CA ASN A 175 -15.95 9.46 -6.87
C ASN A 175 -15.50 9.56 -8.35
N HIS A 176 -15.04 8.46 -8.91
CA HIS A 176 -14.64 8.30 -10.31
C HIS A 176 -15.69 7.52 -11.08
#